data_5497e9a96866343ca79a8570c6ff4363
#
_entry.id   5497e9a96866343ca79a8570c6ff4363
#
_cell.length_a   1.000
_cell.length_b   1.000
_cell.length_c   1.000
_cell.angle_alpha   90.00
_cell.angle_beta   90.00
_cell.angle_gamma   90.00
#
_symmetry.space_group_name_H-M   'P 1'
#
loop_
_entity.id
_entity.type
_entity.pdbx_description
1 polymer ?
#
loop_
_entity_poly.entity_id
_entity_poly.type
_entity_poly.pdbx_seq_one_letter_code
_entity_poly.pdbx_strand_id
1 'polypeptide(L)'
;MNDEGILWMRDIESWISESFIIASFAKYGFRPISVKLIQDKRFNKSKNFCFVNFNSLKEANDALFQLNSKNIPNTNIFFKLNIAKNNSKKCKNAYVGNLPRYINDKELFNYFQSKYPSVYYASIIRDNGVSRGYGFIHFGSEEEYEKCLKEMDGTKLYNKVIKVKEKTDLDKNIDNDNYNNINNINYLQNINNTYLQFFYQQRKREEKNNHIDKFKTTSSSQEIAQDYLLLIQLIFKKLIHLKKILIY
;
A
#
# COMPACT_ATOMS: atom_id res chain seq x y z
N MET A 1 -11.49 14.98 -23.53
CA MET A 1 -11.99 14.52 -22.22
C MET A 1 -10.86 14.73 -21.23
N ASN A 2 -11.07 15.53 -20.20
CA ASN A 2 -10.03 15.73 -19.19
C ASN A 2 -9.92 14.44 -18.38
N ASP A 3 -8.90 13.64 -18.68
CA ASP A 3 -8.55 12.45 -17.90
C ASP A 3 -7.78 12.89 -16.64
N GLU A 4 -8.49 13.62 -15.77
CA GLU A 4 -7.96 14.02 -14.48
C GLU A 4 -7.59 12.79 -13.66
N GLY A 5 -6.36 12.72 -13.25
CA GLY A 5 -5.88 11.67 -12.37
C GLY A 5 -6.14 12.02 -10.91
N ILE A 6 -7.08 11.35 -10.27
CA ILE A 6 -7.40 11.56 -8.86
C ILE A 6 -7.02 10.33 -8.06
N LEU A 7 -6.12 10.50 -7.10
CA LEU A 7 -5.85 9.49 -6.08
C LEU A 7 -6.66 9.74 -4.82
N TRP A 8 -7.11 8.67 -4.22
CA TRP A 8 -7.63 8.64 -2.86
C TRP A 8 -6.52 8.17 -1.91
N MET A 9 -6.17 8.99 -0.93
CA MET A 9 -5.19 8.69 0.10
C MET A 9 -5.91 8.56 1.44
N ARG A 10 -5.71 7.45 2.15
CA ARG A 10 -6.39 7.12 3.42
C ARG A 10 -5.43 7.04 4.60
N ASP A 11 -6.03 6.89 5.78
CA ASP A 11 -5.35 6.75 7.07
C ASP A 11 -4.42 7.93 7.38
N ILE A 12 -4.93 9.14 7.07
CA ILE A 12 -4.24 10.40 7.30
C ILE A 12 -4.44 10.81 8.76
N GLU A 13 -3.35 11.08 9.47
CA GLU A 13 -3.41 11.60 10.83
C GLU A 13 -3.88 13.06 10.86
N SER A 14 -4.48 13.47 11.98
CA SER A 14 -5.14 14.77 12.11
C SER A 14 -4.20 15.99 12.00
N TRP A 15 -2.90 15.80 12.24
CA TRP A 15 -1.89 16.86 12.13
C TRP A 15 -1.40 17.09 10.70
N ILE A 16 -1.70 16.16 9.76
CA ILE A 16 -1.26 16.25 8.38
C ILE A 16 -2.11 17.27 7.62
N SER A 17 -1.44 18.27 7.06
CA SER A 17 -2.06 19.32 6.23
C SER A 17 -1.98 18.99 4.74
N GLU A 18 -2.79 19.67 3.93
CA GLU A 18 -2.76 19.56 2.46
C GLU A 18 -1.38 19.94 1.91
N SER A 19 -0.78 21.02 2.45
CA SER A 19 0.56 21.46 2.06
C SER A 19 1.65 20.43 2.40
N PHE A 20 1.52 19.75 3.53
CA PHE A 20 2.44 18.67 3.92
C PHE A 20 2.36 17.49 2.93
N ILE A 21 1.14 17.11 2.50
CA ILE A 21 0.95 16.05 1.52
C ILE A 21 1.58 16.44 0.18
N ILE A 22 1.31 17.66 -0.33
CA ILE A 22 1.92 18.17 -1.57
C ILE A 22 3.45 18.10 -1.49
N ALA A 23 4.03 18.60 -0.40
CA ALA A 23 5.48 18.58 -0.19
C ALA A 23 6.02 17.14 -0.13
N SER A 24 5.25 16.21 0.42
CA SER A 24 5.64 14.80 0.49
C SER A 24 5.69 14.12 -0.88
N PHE A 25 4.72 14.40 -1.75
CA PHE A 25 4.76 13.94 -3.15
C PHE A 25 5.93 14.59 -3.93
N ALA A 26 6.17 15.89 -3.71
CA ALA A 26 7.24 16.63 -4.37
C ALA A 26 8.64 16.05 -4.10
N LYS A 27 8.88 15.50 -2.90
CA LYS A 27 10.15 14.84 -2.57
C LYS A 27 10.44 13.59 -3.41
N TYR A 28 9.41 13.00 -3.98
CA TYR A 28 9.52 11.86 -4.91
C TYR A 28 9.39 12.27 -6.38
N GLY A 29 9.38 13.58 -6.68
CA GLY A 29 9.31 14.11 -8.04
C GLY A 29 7.89 14.25 -8.59
N PHE A 30 6.85 14.02 -7.80
CA PHE A 30 5.46 14.19 -8.21
C PHE A 30 4.92 15.56 -7.77
N ARG A 31 4.12 16.20 -8.63
CA ARG A 31 3.56 17.54 -8.38
C ARG A 31 2.04 17.53 -8.49
N PRO A 32 1.33 17.16 -7.42
CA PRO A 32 -0.13 17.26 -7.43
C PRO A 32 -0.59 18.69 -7.69
N ILE A 33 -1.66 18.86 -8.47
CA ILE A 33 -2.30 20.18 -8.71
C ILE A 33 -2.94 20.68 -7.41
N SER A 34 -3.60 19.78 -6.69
CA SER A 34 -4.28 20.10 -5.44
C SER A 34 -4.45 18.86 -4.57
N VAL A 35 -4.58 19.10 -3.28
CA VAL A 35 -4.97 18.10 -2.29
C VAL A 35 -6.19 18.63 -1.57
N LYS A 36 -7.18 17.77 -1.33
CA LYS A 36 -8.39 18.12 -0.60
C LYS A 36 -8.61 17.15 0.54
N LEU A 37 -8.34 17.59 1.77
CA LEU A 37 -8.67 16.86 2.98
C LEU A 37 -10.19 16.85 3.18
N ILE A 38 -10.74 15.69 3.50
CA ILE A 38 -12.16 15.53 3.74
C ILE A 38 -12.44 15.60 5.24
N GLN A 39 -13.28 16.56 5.63
CA GLN A 39 -13.69 16.79 7.00
C GLN A 39 -15.16 16.40 7.19
N ASP A 40 -15.48 15.85 8.36
CA ASP A 40 -16.89 15.69 8.75
C ASP A 40 -17.42 17.04 9.27
N LYS A 41 -18.28 17.66 8.47
CA LYS A 41 -18.84 18.98 8.77
C LYS A 41 -19.63 19.01 10.11
N ARG A 42 -20.15 17.85 10.57
CA ARG A 42 -20.94 17.76 11.80
C ARG A 42 -20.08 17.80 13.05
N PHE A 43 -18.87 17.27 12.99
CA PHE A 43 -17.98 17.13 14.14
C PHE A 43 -16.68 17.91 14.00
N ASN A 44 -16.49 18.63 12.89
CA ASN A 44 -15.24 19.34 12.53
C ASN A 44 -13.99 18.46 12.69
N LYS A 45 -14.14 17.15 12.43
CA LYS A 45 -13.06 16.15 12.48
C LYS A 45 -12.65 15.72 11.08
N SER A 46 -11.36 15.51 10.89
CA SER A 46 -10.86 14.87 9.67
C SER A 46 -11.46 13.47 9.52
N LYS A 47 -11.91 13.14 8.32
CA LYS A 47 -12.32 11.75 7.97
C LYS A 47 -11.14 10.84 7.71
N ASN A 48 -9.92 11.29 8.01
CA ASN A 48 -8.67 10.54 7.85
C ASN A 48 -8.38 10.13 6.39
N PHE A 49 -8.89 10.88 5.42
CA PHE A 49 -8.56 10.68 4.01
C PHE A 49 -8.61 11.98 3.22
N CYS A 50 -7.93 11.99 2.07
CA CYS A 50 -7.95 13.09 1.13
C CYS A 50 -8.03 12.60 -0.31
N PHE A 51 -8.33 13.53 -1.21
CA PHE A 51 -8.15 13.37 -2.64
C PHE A 51 -6.94 14.18 -3.09
N VAL A 52 -6.11 13.56 -3.93
CA VAL A 52 -4.89 14.14 -4.50
C VAL A 52 -5.06 14.20 -6.01
N ASN A 53 -5.12 15.40 -6.58
CA ASN A 53 -5.37 15.62 -8.00
C ASN A 53 -4.07 15.82 -8.76
N PHE A 54 -3.94 15.17 -9.90
CA PHE A 54 -2.82 15.27 -10.84
C PHE A 54 -3.29 15.76 -12.20
N ASN A 55 -2.38 16.30 -13.01
CA ASN A 55 -2.68 16.79 -14.36
C ASN A 55 -3.20 15.70 -15.31
N SER A 56 -2.84 14.44 -15.04
CA SER A 56 -3.25 13.33 -15.90
C SER A 56 -3.40 12.03 -15.10
N LEU A 57 -4.22 11.13 -15.62
CA LEU A 57 -4.34 9.77 -15.09
C LEU A 57 -2.99 9.03 -15.11
N LYS A 58 -2.15 9.30 -16.12
CA LYS A 58 -0.82 8.71 -16.22
C LYS A 58 0.06 9.12 -15.03
N GLU A 59 0.10 10.41 -14.68
CA GLU A 59 0.88 10.92 -13.55
C GLU A 59 0.36 10.35 -12.22
N ALA A 60 -0.96 10.29 -12.05
CA ALA A 60 -1.58 9.66 -10.88
C ALA A 60 -1.20 8.18 -10.74
N ASN A 61 -1.25 7.43 -11.84
CA ASN A 61 -0.86 6.01 -11.83
C ASN A 61 0.62 5.83 -11.55
N ASP A 62 1.49 6.66 -12.14
CA ASP A 62 2.93 6.61 -11.87
C ASP A 62 3.21 6.90 -10.38
N ALA A 63 2.54 7.88 -9.79
CA ALA A 63 2.62 8.17 -8.36
C ALA A 63 2.11 7.00 -7.51
N LEU A 64 0.95 6.43 -7.86
CA LEU A 64 0.39 5.27 -7.18
C LEU A 64 1.33 4.07 -7.20
N PHE A 65 1.83 3.67 -8.38
CA PHE A 65 2.71 2.51 -8.51
C PHE A 65 4.07 2.70 -7.84
N GLN A 66 4.57 3.94 -7.76
CA GLN A 66 5.86 4.20 -7.15
C GLN A 66 5.78 4.45 -5.64
N LEU A 67 4.71 5.05 -5.14
CA LEU A 67 4.65 5.53 -3.76
C LEU A 67 3.79 4.69 -2.83
N ASN A 68 2.82 3.93 -3.36
CA ASN A 68 1.95 3.14 -2.51
C ASN A 68 2.78 2.21 -1.62
N SER A 69 2.52 2.24 -0.32
CA SER A 69 3.27 1.52 0.71
C SER A 69 4.70 2.01 0.98
N LYS A 70 5.15 3.13 0.39
CA LYS A 70 6.38 3.80 0.82
C LYS A 70 6.12 4.75 1.99
N ASN A 71 7.13 5.03 2.77
CA ASN A 71 7.03 6.00 3.87
C ASN A 71 6.80 7.40 3.31
N ILE A 72 5.91 8.14 3.97
CA ILE A 72 5.79 9.58 3.80
C ILE A 72 7.07 10.20 4.40
N PRO A 73 7.77 11.07 3.67
CA PRO A 73 9.06 11.62 4.11
C PRO A 73 8.98 12.25 5.49
N ASN A 74 9.97 11.97 6.33
CA ASN A 74 10.11 12.44 7.72
C ASN A 74 8.99 11.97 8.67
N THR A 75 8.32 10.87 8.33
CA THR A 75 7.30 10.25 9.20
C THR A 75 7.46 8.74 9.25
N ASN A 76 6.74 8.10 10.17
CA ASN A 76 6.57 6.65 10.22
C ASN A 76 5.27 6.18 9.53
N ILE A 77 4.63 7.06 8.75
CA ILE A 77 3.38 6.80 8.06
C ILE A 77 3.67 6.39 6.61
N PHE A 78 2.87 5.47 6.09
CA PHE A 78 2.99 5.02 4.70
C PHE A 78 1.96 5.71 3.81
N PHE A 79 2.35 5.96 2.57
CA PHE A 79 1.37 6.29 1.53
C PHE A 79 0.42 5.12 1.34
N LYS A 80 -0.87 5.36 1.56
CA LYS A 80 -1.95 4.40 1.31
C LYS A 80 -2.84 4.97 0.21
N LEU A 81 -2.46 4.70 -1.01
CA LEU A 81 -3.02 5.29 -2.21
C LEU A 81 -3.91 4.31 -2.96
N ASN A 82 -4.95 4.83 -3.59
CA ASN A 82 -5.78 4.11 -4.56
C ASN A 82 -6.31 5.10 -5.61
N ILE A 83 -6.76 4.62 -6.77
CA ILE A 83 -7.47 5.45 -7.73
C ILE A 83 -8.83 5.83 -7.14
N ALA A 84 -9.16 7.12 -7.14
CA ALA A 84 -10.48 7.58 -6.75
C ALA A 84 -11.51 7.13 -7.80
N LYS A 85 -12.50 6.35 -7.35
CA LYS A 85 -13.59 5.92 -8.24
C LYS A 85 -14.45 7.13 -8.59
N ASN A 86 -14.59 7.40 -9.86
CA ASN A 86 -15.61 8.34 -10.33
C ASN A 86 -16.96 7.62 -10.32
N ASN A 87 -17.82 7.95 -9.36
CA ASN A 87 -19.13 7.30 -9.16
C ASN A 87 -20.10 7.47 -10.34
N SER A 88 -19.75 8.27 -11.35
CA SER A 88 -20.60 8.54 -12.51
C SER A 88 -20.51 7.52 -13.64
N LYS A 89 -19.52 6.60 -13.61
CA LYS A 89 -19.40 5.53 -14.63
C LYS A 89 -19.42 4.17 -13.94
N LYS A 90 -20.24 3.24 -14.48
CA LYS A 90 -20.17 1.81 -14.12
C LYS A 90 -18.80 1.25 -14.52
N CYS A 91 -17.86 1.27 -13.58
CA CYS A 91 -16.54 0.68 -13.80
C CYS A 91 -16.68 -0.85 -13.79
N LYS A 92 -16.20 -1.49 -14.82
CA LYS A 92 -16.14 -2.97 -14.94
C LYS A 92 -14.74 -3.46 -14.60
N ASN A 93 -14.65 -4.61 -13.94
CA ASN A 93 -13.37 -5.20 -13.55
C ASN A 93 -13.26 -6.61 -14.12
N ALA A 94 -12.18 -6.88 -14.84
CA ALA A 94 -11.85 -8.22 -15.31
C ALA A 94 -10.86 -8.89 -14.36
N TYR A 95 -11.09 -10.17 -14.08
CA TYR A 95 -10.11 -11.05 -13.44
C TYR A 95 -9.09 -11.51 -14.47
N VAL A 96 -7.81 -11.50 -14.14
CA VAL A 96 -6.73 -12.06 -14.94
C VAL A 96 -5.92 -13.05 -14.11
N GLY A 97 -6.00 -14.32 -14.48
CA GLY A 97 -5.29 -15.42 -13.81
C GLY A 97 -4.13 -15.98 -14.62
N ASN A 98 -3.38 -16.89 -13.99
CA ASN A 98 -2.18 -17.51 -14.54
C ASN A 98 -1.11 -16.51 -14.95
N LEU A 99 -1.00 -15.39 -14.19
CA LEU A 99 0.01 -14.38 -14.41
C LEU A 99 1.42 -14.92 -14.08
N PRO A 100 2.47 -14.49 -14.80
CA PRO A 100 3.83 -14.69 -14.35
C PRO A 100 4.04 -14.06 -12.97
N ARG A 101 4.70 -14.78 -12.04
CA ARG A 101 4.84 -14.29 -10.66
C ARG A 101 5.77 -13.08 -10.52
N TYR A 102 6.61 -12.85 -11.52
CA TYR A 102 7.61 -11.78 -11.52
C TYR A 102 7.09 -10.43 -12.03
N ILE A 103 5.92 -10.39 -12.72
CA ILE A 103 5.38 -9.13 -13.21
C ILE A 103 4.81 -8.28 -12.06
N ASN A 104 4.90 -6.96 -12.21
CA ASN A 104 4.35 -6.00 -11.29
C ASN A 104 3.05 -5.36 -11.82
N ASP A 105 2.39 -4.56 -10.96
CA ASP A 105 1.12 -3.91 -11.30
C ASP A 105 1.25 -2.96 -12.49
N LYS A 106 2.39 -2.23 -12.59
CA LYS A 106 2.66 -1.30 -13.69
C LYS A 106 2.83 -2.02 -15.02
N GLU A 107 3.53 -3.15 -15.04
CA GLU A 107 3.71 -3.97 -16.25
C GLU A 107 2.37 -4.55 -16.71
N LEU A 108 1.58 -5.07 -15.77
CA LEU A 108 0.23 -5.57 -16.07
C LEU A 108 -0.66 -4.43 -16.62
N PHE A 109 -0.64 -3.26 -15.98
CA PHE A 109 -1.36 -2.08 -16.43
C PHE A 109 -0.96 -1.67 -17.85
N ASN A 110 0.33 -1.50 -18.12
CA ASN A 110 0.83 -1.07 -19.42
C ASN A 110 0.45 -2.05 -20.54
N TYR A 111 0.52 -3.35 -20.26
CA TYR A 111 0.17 -4.38 -21.22
C TYR A 111 -1.30 -4.28 -21.66
N PHE A 112 -2.23 -4.12 -20.71
CA PHE A 112 -3.65 -4.00 -21.03
C PHE A 112 -4.01 -2.61 -21.56
N GLN A 113 -3.43 -1.54 -21.02
CA GLN A 113 -3.70 -0.17 -21.49
C GLN A 113 -3.26 0.06 -22.93
N SER A 114 -2.19 -0.57 -23.38
CA SER A 114 -1.75 -0.47 -24.78
C SER A 114 -2.76 -1.03 -25.78
N LYS A 115 -3.64 -1.96 -25.36
CA LYS A 115 -4.68 -2.60 -26.16
C LYS A 115 -6.06 -2.00 -25.93
N TYR A 116 -6.30 -1.55 -24.70
CA TYR A 116 -7.59 -1.02 -24.22
C TYR A 116 -7.36 0.31 -23.50
N PRO A 117 -7.41 1.44 -24.22
CA PRO A 117 -7.10 2.77 -23.67
C PRO A 117 -7.95 3.18 -22.46
N SER A 118 -9.15 2.62 -22.28
CA SER A 118 -9.99 2.91 -21.11
C SER A 118 -9.52 2.21 -19.83
N VAL A 119 -8.51 1.34 -19.89
CA VAL A 119 -7.91 0.77 -18.69
C VAL A 119 -7.27 1.88 -17.88
N TYR A 120 -7.77 2.08 -16.67
CA TYR A 120 -7.28 3.14 -15.79
C TYR A 120 -6.53 2.62 -14.56
N TYR A 121 -6.64 1.32 -14.24
CA TYR A 121 -5.92 0.71 -13.13
C TYR A 121 -5.76 -0.80 -13.31
N ALA A 122 -4.67 -1.35 -12.80
CA ALA A 122 -4.43 -2.79 -12.68
C ALA A 122 -3.75 -3.11 -11.34
N SER A 123 -4.10 -4.24 -10.76
CA SER A 123 -3.50 -4.70 -9.52
C SER A 123 -3.28 -6.21 -9.54
N ILE A 124 -2.16 -6.66 -8.99
CA ILE A 124 -1.82 -8.07 -8.80
C ILE A 124 -2.04 -8.43 -7.34
N ILE A 125 -2.72 -9.51 -7.08
CA ILE A 125 -2.96 -9.99 -5.74
C ILE A 125 -1.70 -10.67 -5.19
N ARG A 126 -1.29 -10.24 -3.99
CA ARG A 126 -0.09 -10.75 -3.32
C ARG A 126 -0.43 -11.28 -1.94
N ASP A 127 0.32 -12.26 -1.53
CA ASP A 127 0.32 -12.77 -0.16
C ASP A 127 1.75 -12.64 0.38
N ASN A 128 1.94 -11.93 1.50
CA ASN A 128 3.25 -11.61 2.08
C ASN A 128 4.26 -11.04 1.04
N GLY A 129 3.78 -10.18 0.14
CA GLY A 129 4.58 -9.58 -0.93
C GLY A 129 4.80 -10.48 -2.16
N VAL A 130 4.43 -11.75 -2.09
CA VAL A 130 4.57 -12.73 -3.18
C VAL A 130 3.31 -12.75 -4.04
N SER A 131 3.46 -12.63 -5.38
CA SER A 131 2.33 -12.70 -6.30
C SER A 131 1.61 -14.06 -6.22
N ARG A 132 0.27 -14.03 -6.08
CA ARG A 132 -0.58 -15.22 -6.16
C ARG A 132 -0.83 -15.69 -7.59
N GLY A 133 -0.28 -14.99 -8.59
CA GLY A 133 -0.42 -15.32 -10.00
C GLY A 133 -1.75 -14.90 -10.62
N TYR A 134 -2.47 -13.95 -9.99
CA TYR A 134 -3.68 -13.36 -10.56
C TYR A 134 -3.84 -11.91 -10.11
N GLY A 135 -4.70 -11.18 -10.82
CA GLY A 135 -4.96 -9.77 -10.57
C GLY A 135 -6.26 -9.31 -11.20
N PHE A 136 -6.48 -7.99 -11.15
CA PHE A 136 -7.68 -7.35 -11.68
C PHE A 136 -7.32 -6.17 -12.56
N ILE A 137 -8.06 -6.00 -13.65
CA ILE A 137 -7.98 -4.88 -14.58
C ILE A 137 -9.27 -4.09 -14.50
N HIS A 138 -9.15 -2.76 -14.37
CA HIS A 138 -10.27 -1.85 -14.23
C HIS A 138 -10.47 -1.03 -15.50
N PHE A 139 -11.67 -1.09 -16.07
CA PHE A 139 -12.05 -0.44 -17.32
C PHE A 139 -12.97 0.74 -17.09
N GLY A 140 -12.75 1.83 -17.83
CA GLY A 140 -13.64 2.97 -17.92
C GLY A 140 -14.70 2.83 -19.03
N SER A 141 -14.55 1.86 -19.95
CA SER A 141 -15.49 1.55 -21.02
C SER A 141 -16.00 0.11 -20.90
N GLU A 142 -17.32 -0.06 -20.93
CA GLU A 142 -17.95 -1.38 -20.91
C GLU A 142 -17.66 -2.15 -22.21
N GLU A 143 -17.62 -1.45 -23.35
CA GLU A 143 -17.30 -2.04 -24.64
C GLU A 143 -15.89 -2.66 -24.68
N GLU A 144 -14.89 -1.92 -24.18
CA GLU A 144 -13.52 -2.43 -24.10
C GLU A 144 -13.39 -3.57 -23.09
N TYR A 145 -14.14 -3.53 -21.99
CA TYR A 145 -14.20 -4.61 -21.02
C TYR A 145 -14.72 -5.91 -21.67
N GLU A 146 -15.86 -5.85 -22.38
CA GLU A 146 -16.43 -7.03 -23.07
C GLU A 146 -15.51 -7.56 -24.16
N LYS A 147 -14.89 -6.65 -24.92
CA LYS A 147 -13.89 -6.98 -25.93
C LYS A 147 -12.68 -7.68 -25.30
N CYS A 148 -12.18 -7.19 -24.17
CA CYS A 148 -11.08 -7.80 -23.45
C CYS A 148 -11.42 -9.23 -22.99
N LEU A 149 -12.61 -9.48 -22.45
CA LEU A 149 -13.03 -10.82 -22.03
C LEU A 149 -13.03 -11.84 -23.19
N LYS A 150 -13.38 -11.38 -24.40
CA LYS A 150 -13.44 -12.25 -25.59
C LYS A 150 -12.07 -12.49 -26.23
N GLU A 151 -11.22 -11.46 -26.27
CA GLU A 151 -9.98 -11.47 -27.03
C GLU A 151 -8.75 -11.91 -26.21
N MET A 152 -8.78 -11.69 -24.89
CA MET A 152 -7.58 -11.88 -24.07
C MET A 152 -7.55 -13.21 -23.33
N ASP A 153 -8.68 -13.90 -23.19
CA ASP A 153 -8.69 -15.24 -22.61
C ASP A 153 -7.90 -16.22 -23.49
N GLY A 154 -7.00 -16.99 -22.90
CA GLY A 154 -6.14 -17.91 -23.61
C GLY A 154 -4.97 -17.27 -24.38
N THR A 155 -4.78 -15.95 -24.33
CA THR A 155 -3.61 -15.29 -24.97
C THR A 155 -2.34 -15.43 -24.14
N LYS A 156 -1.19 -15.21 -24.79
CA LYS A 156 0.10 -15.24 -24.10
C LYS A 156 0.46 -13.86 -23.54
N LEU A 157 0.77 -13.83 -22.25
CA LEU A 157 1.47 -12.72 -21.59
C LEU A 157 2.86 -13.22 -21.18
N TYR A 158 3.88 -12.74 -21.87
CA TYR A 158 5.25 -13.29 -21.80
C TYR A 158 5.27 -14.81 -22.10
N ASN A 159 5.67 -15.61 -21.11
CA ASN A 159 5.80 -17.07 -21.25
C ASN A 159 4.58 -17.85 -20.74
N LYS A 160 3.49 -17.17 -20.32
CA LYS A 160 2.28 -17.82 -19.78
C LYS A 160 1.03 -17.51 -20.59
N VAL A 161 0.19 -18.51 -20.72
CA VAL A 161 -1.17 -18.36 -21.25
C VAL A 161 -2.05 -17.85 -20.12
N ILE A 162 -2.53 -16.62 -20.24
CA ILE A 162 -3.38 -15.99 -19.20
C ILE A 162 -4.84 -16.44 -19.34
N LYS A 163 -5.56 -16.37 -18.22
CA LYS A 163 -7.01 -16.61 -18.17
C LYS A 163 -7.69 -15.30 -17.81
N VAL A 164 -8.58 -14.82 -18.70
CA VAL A 164 -9.33 -13.59 -18.49
C VAL A 164 -10.81 -13.91 -18.38
N LYS A 165 -11.46 -13.45 -17.31
CA LYS A 165 -12.89 -13.68 -17.07
C LYS A 165 -13.53 -12.51 -16.33
N GLU A 166 -14.85 -12.52 -16.26
CA GLU A 166 -15.60 -11.61 -15.41
C GLU A 166 -15.23 -11.81 -13.94
N LYS A 167 -15.14 -10.71 -13.19
CA LYS A 167 -14.95 -10.74 -11.74
C LYS A 167 -16.22 -11.23 -11.06
N THR A 168 -16.14 -12.34 -10.34
CA THR A 168 -17.25 -12.90 -9.56
C THR A 168 -17.39 -12.25 -8.19
N ASP A 169 -18.53 -12.47 -7.51
CA ASP A 169 -18.73 -11.97 -6.13
C ASP A 169 -17.78 -12.60 -5.12
N LEU A 170 -17.31 -13.82 -5.35
CA LEU A 170 -16.27 -14.47 -4.55
C LEU A 170 -14.93 -13.73 -4.65
N ASP A 171 -14.63 -13.15 -5.80
CA ASP A 171 -13.41 -12.37 -6.03
C ASP A 171 -13.45 -10.99 -5.35
N LYS A 172 -14.65 -10.48 -5.00
CA LYS A 172 -14.81 -9.18 -4.30
C LYS A 172 -14.29 -9.19 -2.86
N ASN A 173 -14.41 -10.32 -2.17
CA ASN A 173 -13.95 -10.45 -0.78
C ASN A 173 -12.42 -10.48 -0.70
N ILE A 174 -11.75 -11.03 -1.73
CA ILE A 174 -10.30 -11.16 -1.78
C ILE A 174 -9.59 -9.80 -1.91
N ASP A 175 -10.19 -8.83 -2.61
CA ASP A 175 -9.63 -7.47 -2.72
C ASP A 175 -9.60 -6.76 -1.36
N ASN A 176 -10.66 -6.94 -0.54
CA ASN A 176 -10.75 -6.33 0.78
C ASN A 176 -9.79 -6.97 1.79
N ASP A 177 -9.61 -8.28 1.74
CA ASP A 177 -8.72 -9.02 2.65
C ASP A 177 -7.25 -8.72 2.36
N ASN A 178 -6.86 -8.57 1.08
CA ASN A 178 -5.50 -8.20 0.70
C ASN A 178 -5.14 -6.77 1.12
N TYR A 179 -6.10 -5.85 1.05
CA TYR A 179 -5.93 -4.48 1.53
C TYR A 179 -5.67 -4.42 3.03
N ASN A 180 -6.35 -5.28 3.81
CA ASN A 180 -6.19 -5.37 5.26
C ASN A 180 -4.89 -6.11 5.64
N ASN A 181 -4.50 -7.13 4.89
CA ASN A 181 -3.31 -7.94 5.18
C ASN A 181 -1.99 -7.18 4.91
N ILE A 182 -1.89 -6.43 3.80
CA ILE A 182 -0.72 -5.57 3.52
C ILE A 182 -0.55 -4.50 4.61
N ASN A 183 -1.66 -3.95 5.11
CA ASN A 183 -1.63 -2.96 6.18
C ASN A 183 -1.16 -3.54 7.52
N ASN A 184 -1.55 -4.78 7.83
CA ASN A 184 -1.10 -5.46 9.05
C ASN A 184 0.39 -5.80 9.01
N ILE A 185 0.92 -6.24 7.86
CA ILE A 185 2.35 -6.56 7.71
C ILE A 185 3.19 -5.30 7.80
N ASN A 186 2.79 -4.23 7.10
CA ASN A 186 3.48 -2.94 7.16
C ASN A 186 3.42 -2.31 8.56
N TYR A 187 2.29 -2.47 9.27
CA TYR A 187 2.14 -2.04 10.65
C TYR A 187 3.09 -2.80 11.59
N LEU A 188 3.21 -4.12 11.45
CA LEU A 188 4.12 -4.96 12.25
C LEU A 188 5.59 -4.67 11.93
N GLN A 189 5.94 -4.44 10.66
CA GLN A 189 7.30 -4.04 10.26
C GLN A 189 7.64 -2.64 10.80
N ASN A 190 6.69 -1.72 10.83
CA ASN A 190 6.88 -0.37 11.37
C ASN A 190 7.06 -0.40 12.89
N ILE A 191 6.27 -1.20 13.61
CA ILE A 191 6.46 -1.42 15.03
C ILE A 191 7.89 -1.94 15.30
N ASN A 192 8.34 -2.96 14.57
CA ASN A 192 9.69 -3.51 14.72
C ASN A 192 10.78 -2.45 14.46
N ASN A 193 10.64 -1.67 13.37
CA ASN A 193 11.61 -0.63 13.05
C ASN A 193 11.62 0.50 14.09
N THR A 194 10.47 0.89 14.63
CA THR A 194 10.35 1.91 15.68
C THR A 194 11.00 1.44 16.98
N TYR A 195 10.79 0.18 17.37
CA TYR A 195 11.43 -0.40 18.54
C TYR A 195 12.95 -0.53 18.35
N LEU A 196 13.41 -0.99 17.19
CA LEU A 196 14.84 -1.08 16.88
C LEU A 196 15.52 0.30 16.92
N GLN A 197 14.88 1.33 16.38
CA GLN A 197 15.37 2.71 16.43
C GLN A 197 15.40 3.25 17.87
N PHE A 198 14.36 2.98 18.67
CA PHE A 198 14.30 3.37 20.06
C PHE A 198 15.46 2.76 20.87
N PHE A 199 15.68 1.44 20.74
CA PHE A 199 16.77 0.75 21.41
C PHE A 199 18.16 1.20 20.91
N TYR A 200 18.32 1.47 19.63
CA TYR A 200 19.55 2.03 19.08
C TYR A 200 19.87 3.42 19.67
N GLN A 201 18.86 4.26 19.83
CA GLN A 201 19.03 5.59 20.47
C GLN A 201 19.30 5.48 21.96
N GLN A 202 18.69 4.55 22.68
CA GLN A 202 18.98 4.27 24.08
C GLN A 202 20.43 3.81 24.24
N ARG A 203 20.88 2.85 23.43
CA ARG A 203 22.26 2.37 23.45
C ARG A 203 23.29 3.48 23.19
N LYS A 204 23.01 4.36 22.24
CA LYS A 204 23.86 5.55 22.00
C LYS A 204 23.90 6.53 23.17
N ARG A 205 22.82 6.65 23.95
CA ARG A 205 22.79 7.47 25.18
C ARG A 205 23.60 6.82 26.28
N GLU A 206 23.53 5.52 26.45
CA GLU A 206 24.30 4.75 27.42
C GLU A 206 25.80 4.76 27.09
N GLU A 207 26.16 4.60 25.82
CA GLU A 207 27.55 4.72 25.35
C GLU A 207 28.15 6.12 25.63
N LYS A 208 27.33 7.19 25.49
CA LYS A 208 27.75 8.55 25.85
C LYS A 208 27.89 8.77 27.37
N ASN A 209 27.01 8.15 28.15
CA ASN A 209 27.07 8.26 29.62
C ASN A 209 28.20 7.41 30.21
N ASN A 210 28.50 6.24 29.64
CA ASN A 210 29.60 5.36 30.07
C ASN A 210 31.00 5.94 29.75
N HIS A 211 31.10 6.98 28.92
CA HIS A 211 32.35 7.75 28.79
C HIS A 211 32.60 8.70 29.94
N ILE A 212 31.61 8.92 30.81
CA ILE A 212 31.72 9.82 31.98
C ILE A 212 31.95 9.02 33.28
N ASP A 213 31.50 7.76 33.38
CA ASP A 213 31.62 6.95 34.62
C ASP A 213 32.33 5.61 34.36
N LYS A 214 33.65 5.61 34.54
CA LYS A 214 34.50 4.41 34.44
C LYS A 214 34.46 3.48 35.65
N PHE A 215 33.51 3.61 36.58
CA PHE A 215 33.42 2.73 37.76
C PHE A 215 31.95 2.48 38.16
N LYS A 216 31.32 1.46 37.62
CA LYS A 216 30.26 0.59 38.20
C LYS A 216 29.52 -0.15 37.12
N THR A 217 29.92 -1.37 36.83
CA THR A 217 29.15 -2.23 35.90
C THR A 217 29.24 -3.67 36.35
N THR A 218 28.06 -4.28 36.62
CA THR A 218 27.79 -5.71 36.33
C THR A 218 26.32 -6.09 36.40
N SER A 219 25.43 -5.31 37.04
CA SER A 219 24.03 -5.66 37.18
C SER A 219 23.15 -5.21 36.02
N SER A 220 23.44 -4.08 35.37
CA SER A 220 22.60 -3.49 34.34
C SER A 220 22.56 -4.28 33.02
N SER A 221 23.64 -4.96 32.65
CA SER A 221 23.72 -5.72 31.39
C SER A 221 22.88 -7.01 31.41
N GLN A 222 22.70 -7.62 32.59
CA GLN A 222 21.86 -8.82 32.74
C GLN A 222 20.38 -8.47 32.77
N GLU A 223 19.98 -7.36 33.42
CA GLU A 223 18.59 -6.88 33.39
C GLU A 223 18.15 -6.50 31.97
N ILE A 224 18.98 -5.80 31.23
CA ILE A 224 18.70 -5.42 29.84
C ILE A 224 18.57 -6.66 28.95
N ALA A 225 19.39 -7.70 29.16
CA ALA A 225 19.28 -8.95 28.40
C ALA A 225 18.00 -9.73 28.75
N GLN A 226 17.54 -9.69 30.01
CA GLN A 226 16.28 -10.31 30.44
C GLN A 226 15.07 -9.59 29.87
N ASP A 227 15.08 -8.26 29.84
CA ASP A 227 14.00 -7.47 29.20
C ASP A 227 13.94 -7.71 27.69
N TYR A 228 15.09 -7.91 27.04
CA TYR A 228 15.15 -8.31 25.63
C TYR A 228 14.51 -9.67 25.37
N LEU A 229 14.78 -10.63 26.24
CA LEU A 229 14.20 -11.99 26.12
C LEU A 229 12.69 -11.98 26.35
N LEU A 230 12.22 -11.17 27.31
CA LEU A 230 10.81 -11.00 27.62
C LEU A 230 10.05 -10.34 26.46
N LEU A 231 10.65 -9.33 25.83
CA LEU A 231 10.08 -8.64 24.68
C LEU A 231 9.99 -9.55 23.45
N ILE A 232 11.02 -10.33 23.17
CA ILE A 232 11.00 -11.35 22.09
C ILE A 232 9.91 -12.38 22.35
N GLN A 233 9.73 -12.83 23.59
CA GLN A 233 8.67 -13.77 23.95
C GLN A 233 7.26 -13.18 23.80
N LEU A 234 7.08 -11.88 24.14
CA LEU A 234 5.80 -11.17 23.95
C LEU A 234 5.47 -10.98 22.47
N ILE A 235 6.47 -10.66 21.65
CA ILE A 235 6.31 -10.55 20.18
C ILE A 235 5.96 -11.93 19.60
N PHE A 236 6.63 -12.99 20.02
CA PHE A 236 6.34 -14.36 19.56
C PHE A 236 4.93 -14.82 20.00
N LYS A 237 4.51 -14.55 21.25
CA LYS A 237 3.14 -14.84 21.71
C LYS A 237 2.07 -14.08 20.92
N LYS A 238 2.30 -12.80 20.61
CA LYS A 238 1.39 -12.01 19.76
C LYS A 238 1.36 -12.52 18.32
N LEU A 239 2.49 -12.91 17.74
CA LEU A 239 2.55 -13.50 16.40
C LEU A 239 1.82 -14.86 16.32
N ILE A 240 1.94 -15.69 17.36
CA ILE A 240 1.20 -16.96 17.45
C ILE A 240 -0.30 -16.71 17.62
N HIS A 241 -0.69 -15.70 18.40
CA HIS A 241 -2.09 -15.34 18.59
C HIS A 241 -2.72 -14.80 17.30
N LEU A 242 -2.00 -13.95 16.58
CA LEU A 242 -2.41 -13.44 15.25
C LEU A 242 -2.48 -14.56 14.19
N LYS A 243 -1.55 -15.53 14.21
CA LYS A 243 -1.63 -16.71 13.36
C LYS A 243 -2.87 -17.57 13.65
N LYS A 244 -3.30 -17.68 14.90
CA LYS A 244 -4.53 -18.41 15.29
C LYS A 244 -5.80 -17.70 14.84
N ILE A 245 -5.80 -16.36 14.78
CA ILE A 245 -6.94 -15.55 14.28
C ILE A 245 -7.04 -15.60 12.75
N LEU A 246 -5.93 -15.86 12.05
CA LEU A 246 -5.85 -15.92 10.58
C LEU A 246 -6.14 -17.32 10.01
N ILE A 247 -6.33 -18.33 10.83
CA ILE A 247 -6.60 -19.75 10.43
C ILE A 247 -8.08 -20.13 10.65
N TYR A 248 -8.87 -19.25 11.25
CA TYR A 248 -10.32 -19.34 11.37
C TYR A 248 -10.97 -18.14 10.64
#